data_355c65ec532f79d14a9b529dd13b1304
#
_entry.id   355c65ec532f79d14a9b529dd13b1304
#
_cell.length_a   1.000
_cell.length_b   1.000
_cell.length_c   1.000
_cell.angle_alpha   90.00
_cell.angle_beta   90.00
_cell.angle_gamma   90.00
#
_symmetry.space_group_name_H-M   'P 1'
#
loop_
_entity.id
_entity.type
_entity.pdbx_description
1 polymer ?
#
loop_
_entity_poly.entity_id
_entity_poly.type
_entity_poly.pdbx_seq_one_letter_code
_entity_poly.pdbx_strand_id
1 'polypeptide(L)'
;LFLTNTFGGNAARLKLHTAQGRVGELNRIGAELGREVADKAGRPVIVAGSMGPTGEIFEPMGTLTHALAVEIFHEQAEALKSGGVDVLWFETISAPEEYRAAADAALRADMPWCGTMSFDTAGRTMMGMTSAAMADMVERLVNPPIAFGANCGVGASDLMRTVLGFAATGTERPIIAKGNAGIPKYHDGHIHYDGTPELMAEYAVMARDAGVRIIGGCCGTMPEHLRAMRVALESRPKGNRPSLEVIQAKLGGFSSASDGTGDDAGAGRRERRGRRG
;
A
#
# COMPACT_ATOMS: atom_id res chain seq x y z
N LEU A 1 -6.96 -11.96 7.05
CA LEU A 1 -6.36 -12.16 5.73
C LEU A 1 -4.83 -12.12 5.82
N PHE A 2 -4.15 -12.70 4.86
CA PHE A 2 -2.71 -12.50 4.64
C PHE A 2 -2.40 -12.50 3.14
N LEU A 3 -1.23 -11.99 2.80
CA LEU A 3 -0.78 -11.87 1.42
C LEU A 3 0.15 -13.03 1.05
N THR A 4 0.08 -13.44 -0.22
CA THR A 4 1.06 -14.37 -0.78
C THR A 4 2.43 -13.71 -0.93
N ASN A 5 3.49 -14.49 -1.06
CA ASN A 5 4.87 -14.01 -1.27
C ASN A 5 5.18 -13.73 -2.76
N THR A 6 4.24 -13.11 -3.47
CA THR A 6 4.27 -12.93 -4.93
C THR A 6 4.39 -11.47 -5.39
N PHE A 7 4.74 -10.55 -4.49
CA PHE A 7 4.85 -9.11 -4.77
C PHE A 7 5.62 -8.78 -6.05
N GLY A 8 6.81 -9.35 -6.23
CA GLY A 8 7.66 -9.17 -7.41
C GLY A 8 7.41 -10.20 -8.52
N GLY A 9 6.24 -10.83 -8.55
CA GLY A 9 5.93 -11.97 -9.42
C GLY A 9 5.50 -11.63 -10.85
N ASN A 10 5.41 -10.37 -11.24
CA ASN A 10 5.08 -9.98 -12.62
C ASN A 10 6.29 -10.10 -13.58
N ALA A 11 6.04 -10.19 -14.87
CA ALA A 11 7.07 -10.42 -15.89
C ALA A 11 8.17 -9.34 -15.89
N ALA A 12 7.80 -8.06 -15.68
CA ALA A 12 8.75 -6.94 -15.66
C ALA A 12 9.74 -7.05 -14.48
N ARG A 13 9.28 -7.47 -13.31
CA ARG A 13 10.13 -7.67 -12.12
C ARG A 13 10.95 -8.95 -12.22
N LEU A 14 10.35 -10.05 -12.65
CA LEU A 14 11.05 -11.34 -12.83
C LEU A 14 12.14 -11.28 -13.91
N LYS A 15 12.01 -10.38 -14.88
CA LYS A 15 13.05 -10.11 -15.90
C LYS A 15 14.40 -9.72 -15.26
N LEU A 16 14.39 -9.04 -14.12
CA LEU A 16 15.60 -8.68 -13.37
C LEU A 16 16.40 -9.91 -12.87
N HIS A 17 15.74 -11.06 -12.82
CA HIS A 17 16.28 -12.33 -12.37
C HIS A 17 16.30 -13.39 -13.50
N THR A 18 16.11 -12.98 -14.76
CA THR A 18 16.01 -13.88 -15.93
C THR A 18 14.91 -14.96 -15.77
N ALA A 19 13.87 -14.66 -14.98
CA ALA A 19 12.78 -15.57 -14.62
C ALA A 19 11.41 -15.15 -15.18
N GLN A 20 11.35 -14.21 -16.14
CA GLN A 20 10.11 -13.70 -16.72
C GLN A 20 9.22 -14.77 -17.37
N GLY A 21 9.79 -15.89 -17.83
CA GLY A 21 9.03 -17.03 -18.35
C GLY A 21 8.38 -17.92 -17.28
N ARG A 22 8.57 -17.60 -15.99
CA ARG A 22 8.06 -18.38 -14.86
C ARG A 22 6.94 -17.67 -14.08
N VAL A 23 6.33 -16.62 -14.65
CA VAL A 23 5.24 -15.88 -14.00
C VAL A 23 4.13 -16.84 -13.56
N GLY A 24 3.62 -17.66 -14.47
CA GLY A 24 2.54 -18.61 -14.17
C GLY A 24 2.89 -19.59 -13.07
N GLU A 25 4.08 -20.21 -13.15
CA GLU A 25 4.56 -21.20 -12.17
C GLU A 25 4.70 -20.58 -10.76
N LEU A 26 5.48 -19.49 -10.65
CA LEU A 26 5.84 -18.92 -9.36
C LEU A 26 4.65 -18.36 -8.61
N ASN A 27 3.74 -17.66 -9.31
CA ASN A 27 2.56 -17.08 -8.68
C ASN A 27 1.54 -18.16 -8.28
N ARG A 28 1.31 -19.17 -9.12
CA ARG A 28 0.42 -20.29 -8.78
C ARG A 28 0.93 -21.03 -7.54
N ILE A 29 2.21 -21.38 -7.48
CA ILE A 29 2.78 -22.06 -6.30
C ILE A 29 2.71 -21.17 -5.05
N GLY A 30 3.01 -19.88 -5.16
CA GLY A 30 2.89 -18.93 -4.04
C GLY A 30 1.45 -18.83 -3.51
N ALA A 31 0.46 -18.87 -4.39
CA ALA A 31 -0.95 -18.89 -4.02
C ALA A 31 -1.37 -20.22 -3.37
N GLU A 32 -0.96 -21.36 -3.93
CA GLU A 32 -1.23 -22.70 -3.39
C GLU A 32 -0.68 -22.88 -1.97
N LEU A 33 0.56 -22.41 -1.72
CA LEU A 33 1.15 -22.39 -0.37
C LEU A 33 0.32 -21.56 0.61
N GLY A 34 -0.14 -20.38 0.17
CA GLY A 34 -1.03 -19.54 0.98
C GLY A 34 -2.37 -20.23 1.26
N ARG A 35 -2.98 -20.87 0.26
CA ARG A 35 -4.24 -21.60 0.41
C ARG A 35 -4.12 -22.78 1.38
N GLU A 36 -3.04 -23.55 1.26
CA GLU A 36 -2.78 -24.67 2.17
C GLU A 36 -2.72 -24.23 3.64
N VAL A 37 -2.06 -23.10 3.93
CA VAL A 37 -1.97 -22.55 5.28
C VAL A 37 -3.33 -22.04 5.75
N ALA A 38 -4.08 -21.35 4.88
CA ALA A 38 -5.40 -20.83 5.20
C ALA A 38 -6.40 -21.94 5.53
N ASP A 39 -6.39 -23.03 4.76
CA ASP A 39 -7.30 -24.17 4.95
C ASP A 39 -7.03 -24.91 6.28
N LYS A 40 -5.78 -24.91 6.75
CA LYS A 40 -5.39 -25.50 8.04
C LYS A 40 -5.66 -24.61 9.25
N ALA A 41 -6.09 -23.37 9.05
CA ALA A 41 -6.18 -22.38 10.13
C ALA A 41 -7.35 -22.61 11.12
N GLY A 42 -8.27 -23.52 10.85
CA GLY A 42 -9.45 -23.80 11.70
C GLY A 42 -10.45 -22.64 11.82
N ARG A 43 -10.31 -21.60 10.98
CA ARG A 43 -11.18 -20.42 10.89
C ARG A 43 -11.13 -19.85 9.47
N PRO A 44 -12.13 -19.08 9.01
CA PRO A 44 -12.07 -18.43 7.71
C PRO A 44 -10.86 -17.50 7.60
N VAL A 45 -10.05 -17.69 6.56
CA VAL A 45 -8.88 -16.87 6.25
C VAL A 45 -8.88 -16.55 4.76
N ILE A 46 -8.81 -15.25 4.45
CA ILE A 46 -8.71 -14.76 3.08
C ILE A 46 -7.24 -14.81 2.65
N VAL A 47 -6.97 -15.42 1.52
CA VAL A 47 -5.67 -15.42 0.83
C VAL A 47 -5.69 -14.32 -0.23
N ALA A 48 -4.89 -13.29 -0.04
CA ALA A 48 -4.78 -12.17 -0.96
C ALA A 48 -3.52 -12.32 -1.84
N GLY A 49 -3.70 -12.35 -3.16
CA GLY A 49 -2.61 -12.48 -4.12
C GLY A 49 -1.85 -11.16 -4.26
N SER A 50 -0.67 -11.06 -3.63
CA SER A 50 0.15 -9.84 -3.64
C SER A 50 0.75 -9.58 -5.02
N MET A 51 0.54 -8.36 -5.52
CA MET A 51 0.99 -7.86 -6.82
C MET A 51 1.59 -6.47 -6.65
N GLY A 52 2.89 -6.35 -6.82
CA GLY A 52 3.60 -5.07 -6.77
C GLY A 52 3.67 -4.38 -8.13
N PRO A 53 4.20 -3.14 -8.16
CA PRO A 53 4.35 -2.37 -9.39
C PRO A 53 5.30 -3.05 -10.38
N THR A 54 5.15 -2.74 -11.65
CA THR A 54 6.03 -3.22 -12.72
C THR A 54 7.48 -2.72 -12.55
N GLY A 55 7.63 -1.51 -12.01
CA GLY A 55 8.90 -0.79 -11.91
C GLY A 55 9.31 -0.13 -13.23
N GLU A 56 8.47 -0.21 -14.25
CA GLU A 56 8.68 0.45 -15.54
C GLU A 56 7.99 1.83 -15.55
N ILE A 57 8.46 2.72 -16.40
CA ILE A 57 7.92 4.08 -16.52
C ILE A 57 6.95 4.13 -17.70
N PHE A 58 5.76 4.70 -17.46
CA PHE A 58 4.74 4.89 -18.49
C PHE A 58 5.12 5.93 -19.55
N GLU A 59 4.56 5.75 -20.75
CA GLU A 59 4.63 6.76 -21.82
C GLU A 59 4.03 8.10 -21.34
N PRO A 60 4.52 9.23 -21.82
CA PRO A 60 5.59 9.41 -22.81
C PRO A 60 7.00 9.43 -22.20
N MET A 61 7.16 9.35 -20.89
CA MET A 61 8.46 9.42 -20.19
C MET A 61 9.26 8.12 -20.30
N GLY A 62 8.58 6.98 -20.34
CA GLY A 62 9.15 5.67 -20.55
C GLY A 62 8.54 4.96 -21.76
N THR A 63 8.52 3.64 -21.72
CA THR A 63 8.04 2.78 -22.82
C THR A 63 6.84 1.92 -22.46
N LEU A 64 6.39 1.95 -21.19
CA LEU A 64 5.27 1.15 -20.74
C LEU A 64 3.97 1.76 -21.24
N THR A 65 3.26 1.08 -22.11
CA THR A 65 1.90 1.46 -22.51
C THR A 65 0.87 0.92 -21.52
N HIS A 66 -0.31 1.53 -21.46
CA HIS A 66 -1.41 1.02 -20.64
C HIS A 66 -1.76 -0.43 -21.00
N ALA A 67 -1.88 -0.73 -22.29
CA ALA A 67 -2.20 -2.08 -22.76
C ALA A 67 -1.15 -3.11 -22.30
N LEU A 68 0.15 -2.78 -22.39
CA LEU A 68 1.21 -3.68 -21.93
C LEU A 68 1.18 -3.86 -20.41
N ALA A 69 0.90 -2.82 -19.64
CA ALA A 69 0.75 -2.93 -18.20
C ALA A 69 -0.43 -3.86 -17.81
N VAL A 70 -1.56 -3.74 -18.50
CA VAL A 70 -2.71 -4.65 -18.33
C VAL A 70 -2.31 -6.10 -18.61
N GLU A 71 -1.60 -6.37 -19.69
CA GLU A 71 -1.13 -7.74 -20.01
C GLU A 71 -0.20 -8.30 -18.92
N ILE A 72 0.77 -7.50 -18.47
CA ILE A 72 1.72 -7.90 -17.41
C ILE A 72 0.97 -8.25 -16.10
N PHE A 73 0.02 -7.44 -15.69
CA PHE A 73 -0.76 -7.69 -14.47
C PHE A 73 -1.76 -8.83 -14.67
N HIS A 74 -2.37 -8.94 -15.83
CA HIS A 74 -3.33 -10.00 -16.12
C HIS A 74 -2.68 -11.39 -16.10
N GLU A 75 -1.48 -11.55 -16.67
CA GLU A 75 -0.72 -12.80 -16.60
C GLU A 75 -0.48 -13.24 -15.14
N GLN A 76 -0.07 -12.31 -14.29
CA GLN A 76 0.13 -12.59 -12.86
C GLN A 76 -1.20 -12.90 -12.16
N ALA A 77 -2.27 -12.15 -12.45
CA ALA A 77 -3.59 -12.33 -11.87
C ALA A 77 -4.18 -13.72 -12.17
N GLU A 78 -4.09 -14.18 -13.42
CA GLU A 78 -4.55 -15.52 -13.81
C GLU A 78 -3.79 -16.63 -13.08
N ALA A 79 -2.47 -16.47 -12.92
CA ALA A 79 -1.66 -17.43 -12.18
C ALA A 79 -2.05 -17.50 -10.70
N LEU A 80 -2.27 -16.35 -10.06
CA LEU A 80 -2.73 -16.27 -8.67
C LEU A 80 -4.13 -16.86 -8.51
N LYS A 81 -5.05 -16.55 -9.42
CA LYS A 81 -6.40 -17.12 -9.48
C LYS A 81 -6.35 -18.64 -9.56
N SER A 82 -5.53 -19.19 -10.46
CA SER A 82 -5.37 -20.64 -10.63
C SER A 82 -4.81 -21.33 -9.38
N GLY A 83 -4.02 -20.63 -8.57
CA GLY A 83 -3.47 -21.11 -7.30
C GLY A 83 -4.42 -20.95 -6.10
N GLY A 84 -5.61 -20.38 -6.30
CA GLY A 84 -6.69 -20.35 -5.30
C GLY A 84 -6.68 -19.14 -4.36
N VAL A 85 -6.20 -17.97 -4.80
CA VAL A 85 -6.40 -16.73 -4.03
C VAL A 85 -7.86 -16.29 -4.06
N ASP A 86 -8.31 -15.65 -2.98
CA ASP A 86 -9.67 -15.14 -2.85
C ASP A 86 -9.82 -13.73 -3.44
N VAL A 87 -8.74 -12.96 -3.48
CA VAL A 87 -8.72 -11.55 -3.91
C VAL A 87 -7.35 -11.19 -4.47
N LEU A 88 -7.29 -10.37 -5.52
CA LEU A 88 -6.06 -9.76 -5.99
C LEU A 88 -5.70 -8.56 -5.10
N TRP A 89 -4.44 -8.38 -4.79
CA TRP A 89 -3.96 -7.33 -3.91
C TRP A 89 -2.83 -6.54 -4.55
N PHE A 90 -3.18 -5.47 -5.25
CA PHE A 90 -2.20 -4.55 -5.79
C PHE A 90 -1.70 -3.62 -4.69
N GLU A 91 -0.40 -3.54 -4.48
CA GLU A 91 0.18 -2.76 -3.40
C GLU A 91 1.42 -1.98 -3.81
N THR A 92 1.69 -0.89 -3.09
CA THR A 92 2.88 -0.04 -3.28
C THR A 92 2.91 0.63 -4.67
N ILE A 93 1.76 0.80 -5.28
CA ILE A 93 1.64 1.53 -6.55
C ILE A 93 1.92 3.02 -6.29
N SER A 94 2.59 3.70 -7.21
CA SER A 94 2.88 5.14 -7.09
C SER A 94 2.28 5.98 -8.21
N ALA A 95 1.98 5.36 -9.36
CA ALA A 95 1.46 6.02 -10.54
C ALA A 95 -0.04 5.75 -10.74
N PRO A 96 -0.87 6.77 -10.98
CA PRO A 96 -2.30 6.58 -11.26
C PRO A 96 -2.57 5.77 -12.53
N GLU A 97 -1.70 5.86 -13.53
CA GLU A 97 -1.78 5.07 -14.76
C GLU A 97 -1.65 3.58 -14.46
N GLU A 98 -0.70 3.22 -13.61
CA GLU A 98 -0.47 1.84 -13.20
C GLU A 98 -1.62 1.28 -12.36
N TYR A 99 -2.21 2.11 -11.49
CA TYR A 99 -3.39 1.73 -10.72
C TYR A 99 -4.61 1.47 -11.62
N ARG A 100 -4.81 2.26 -12.69
CA ARG A 100 -5.86 2.00 -13.69
C ARG A 100 -5.61 0.71 -14.45
N ALA A 101 -4.37 0.45 -14.85
CA ALA A 101 -4.02 -0.81 -15.51
C ALA A 101 -4.26 -2.03 -14.60
N ALA A 102 -4.02 -1.91 -13.29
CA ALA A 102 -4.35 -2.92 -12.30
C ALA A 102 -5.87 -3.18 -12.23
N ALA A 103 -6.70 -2.14 -12.25
CA ALA A 103 -8.16 -2.26 -12.27
C ALA A 103 -8.66 -3.00 -13.51
N ASP A 104 -8.11 -2.68 -14.68
CA ASP A 104 -8.49 -3.32 -15.95
C ASP A 104 -8.01 -4.78 -16.02
N ALA A 105 -6.83 -5.07 -15.47
CA ALA A 105 -6.32 -6.44 -15.38
C ALA A 105 -7.18 -7.31 -14.44
N ALA A 106 -7.61 -6.76 -13.30
CA ALA A 106 -8.50 -7.44 -12.37
C ALA A 106 -9.89 -7.70 -12.98
N LEU A 107 -10.44 -6.72 -13.72
CA LEU A 107 -11.68 -6.89 -14.48
C LEU A 107 -11.56 -8.02 -15.49
N ARG A 108 -10.49 -8.04 -16.28
CA ARG A 108 -10.23 -9.05 -17.28
C ARG A 108 -10.03 -10.45 -16.68
N ALA A 109 -9.42 -10.54 -15.49
CA ALA A 109 -9.27 -11.80 -14.75
C ALA A 109 -10.57 -12.26 -14.07
N ASP A 110 -11.62 -11.43 -14.08
CA ASP A 110 -12.87 -11.68 -13.35
C ASP A 110 -12.60 -12.02 -11.87
N MET A 111 -11.86 -11.13 -11.20
CA MET A 111 -11.48 -11.28 -9.79
C MET A 111 -11.77 -10.01 -8.99
N PRO A 112 -12.28 -10.14 -7.76
CA PRO A 112 -12.30 -9.01 -6.83
C PRO A 112 -10.87 -8.57 -6.51
N TRP A 113 -10.69 -7.26 -6.26
CA TRP A 113 -9.38 -6.74 -5.97
C TRP A 113 -9.38 -5.63 -4.93
N CYS A 114 -8.23 -5.47 -4.27
CA CYS A 114 -7.87 -4.37 -3.40
C CYS A 114 -6.66 -3.64 -3.98
N GLY A 115 -6.57 -2.33 -3.74
CA GLY A 115 -5.44 -1.54 -4.24
C GLY A 115 -4.92 -0.52 -3.24
N THR A 116 -3.61 -0.48 -3.02
CA THR A 116 -2.96 0.52 -2.17
C THR A 116 -1.84 1.23 -2.90
N MET A 117 -1.67 2.52 -2.59
CA MET A 117 -0.57 3.34 -3.08
C MET A 117 0.41 3.69 -1.95
N SER A 118 1.65 4.00 -2.32
CA SER A 118 2.67 4.50 -1.39
C SER A 118 2.73 6.03 -1.44
N PHE A 119 2.60 6.67 -0.27
CA PHE A 119 2.63 8.13 -0.08
C PHE A 119 3.91 8.51 0.67
N ASP A 120 5.02 8.48 -0.04
CA ASP A 120 6.38 8.63 0.50
C ASP A 120 7.02 9.99 0.24
N THR A 121 6.34 10.85 -0.51
CA THR A 121 6.87 12.16 -0.93
C THR A 121 6.01 13.28 -0.33
N ALA A 122 6.31 13.68 0.90
CA ALA A 122 5.65 14.81 1.57
C ALA A 122 4.11 14.71 1.54
N GLY A 123 3.54 13.53 1.86
CA GLY A 123 2.09 13.27 1.85
C GLY A 123 1.49 13.00 0.47
N ARG A 124 2.33 12.85 -0.56
CA ARG A 124 1.94 12.48 -1.93
C ARG A 124 2.62 11.20 -2.36
N THR A 125 2.08 10.55 -3.38
CA THR A 125 2.82 9.49 -4.09
C THR A 125 4.02 10.11 -4.83
N MET A 126 4.96 9.29 -5.26
CA MET A 126 6.11 9.73 -6.06
C MET A 126 5.67 10.50 -7.34
N MET A 127 4.51 10.16 -7.89
CA MET A 127 3.93 10.84 -9.05
C MET A 127 3.02 12.04 -8.68
N GLY A 128 3.06 12.49 -7.41
CA GLY A 128 2.41 13.71 -6.94
C GLY A 128 0.93 13.58 -6.56
N MET A 129 0.36 12.38 -6.57
CA MET A 129 -1.05 12.16 -6.21
C MET A 129 -1.27 12.33 -4.72
N THR A 130 -2.31 13.09 -4.33
CA THR A 130 -2.77 13.22 -2.94
C THR A 130 -3.74 12.10 -2.56
N SER A 131 -3.97 11.91 -1.26
CA SER A 131 -4.99 10.97 -0.76
C SER A 131 -6.40 11.29 -1.29
N ALA A 132 -6.78 12.55 -1.32
CA ALA A 132 -8.07 12.98 -1.87
C ALA A 132 -8.20 12.67 -3.37
N ALA A 133 -7.14 12.95 -4.14
CA ALA A 133 -7.12 12.64 -5.58
C ALA A 133 -7.20 11.13 -5.85
N MET A 134 -6.56 10.30 -5.02
CA MET A 134 -6.69 8.85 -5.12
C MET A 134 -8.12 8.39 -4.82
N ALA A 135 -8.75 8.89 -3.77
CA ALA A 135 -10.13 8.53 -3.43
C ALA A 135 -11.10 8.89 -4.57
N ASP A 136 -10.98 10.11 -5.13
CA ASP A 136 -11.79 10.53 -6.28
C ASP A 136 -11.53 9.67 -7.53
N MET A 137 -10.27 9.32 -7.81
CA MET A 137 -9.92 8.42 -8.91
C MET A 137 -10.56 7.04 -8.73
N VAL A 138 -10.49 6.47 -7.53
CA VAL A 138 -11.04 5.14 -7.22
C VAL A 138 -12.54 5.08 -7.49
N GLU A 139 -13.29 6.10 -7.09
CA GLU A 139 -14.76 6.14 -7.31
C GLU A 139 -15.16 6.28 -8.79
N ARG A 140 -14.23 6.75 -9.63
CA ARG A 140 -14.47 6.90 -11.09
C ARG A 140 -14.02 5.70 -11.93
N LEU A 141 -13.39 4.70 -11.34
CA LEU A 141 -12.99 3.49 -12.06
C LEU A 141 -14.23 2.70 -12.53
N VAL A 142 -14.13 2.13 -13.71
CA VAL A 142 -15.18 1.20 -14.24
C VAL A 142 -15.26 -0.05 -13.36
N ASN A 143 -14.10 -0.54 -12.90
CA ASN A 143 -13.99 -1.66 -11.97
C ASN A 143 -13.29 -1.17 -10.69
N PRO A 144 -14.02 -0.53 -9.76
CA PRO A 144 -13.40 -0.03 -8.54
C PRO A 144 -13.02 -1.18 -7.58
N PRO A 145 -11.94 -1.03 -6.79
CA PRO A 145 -11.55 -2.04 -5.81
C PRO A 145 -12.59 -2.20 -4.71
N ILE A 146 -12.68 -3.37 -4.11
CA ILE A 146 -13.54 -3.61 -2.93
C ILE A 146 -13.03 -2.87 -1.68
N ALA A 147 -11.73 -2.56 -1.64
CA ALA A 147 -11.10 -1.73 -0.63
C ALA A 147 -9.87 -1.04 -1.22
N PHE A 148 -9.56 0.18 -0.78
CA PHE A 148 -8.40 0.93 -1.24
C PHE A 148 -7.69 1.62 -0.07
N GLY A 149 -6.48 2.12 -0.29
CA GLY A 149 -5.80 2.86 0.76
C GLY A 149 -4.31 3.05 0.53
N ALA A 150 -3.53 2.99 1.60
CA ALA A 150 -2.10 3.23 1.55
C ALA A 150 -1.31 2.14 2.29
N ASN A 151 -0.10 1.90 1.78
CA ASN A 151 0.86 1.02 2.43
C ASN A 151 2.29 1.55 2.27
N CYS A 152 3.20 1.03 3.06
CA CYS A 152 4.63 1.39 3.00
C CYS A 152 4.87 2.88 3.29
N GLY A 153 5.56 3.59 2.42
CA GLY A 153 5.90 4.99 2.61
C GLY A 153 6.99 5.19 3.67
N VAL A 154 6.87 6.25 4.46
CA VAL A 154 7.90 6.66 5.42
C VAL A 154 7.75 5.94 6.76
N GLY A 155 6.57 5.99 7.37
CA GLY A 155 6.33 5.39 8.69
C GLY A 155 4.87 5.49 9.12
N ALA A 156 4.57 4.98 10.32
CA ALA A 156 3.20 4.89 10.81
C ALA A 156 2.52 6.25 10.99
N SER A 157 3.24 7.29 11.43
CA SER A 157 2.69 8.65 11.59
C SER A 157 2.29 9.27 10.26
N ASP A 158 3.16 9.22 9.25
CA ASP A 158 2.87 9.75 7.91
C ASP A 158 1.71 8.98 7.25
N LEU A 159 1.68 7.66 7.41
CA LEU A 159 0.57 6.85 6.92
C LEU A 159 -0.75 7.26 7.57
N MET A 160 -0.77 7.51 8.88
CA MET A 160 -1.96 7.97 9.57
C MET A 160 -2.45 9.33 9.05
N ARG A 161 -1.55 10.24 8.71
CA ARG A 161 -1.90 11.52 8.06
C ARG A 161 -2.58 11.29 6.71
N THR A 162 -2.05 10.39 5.89
CA THR A 162 -2.66 9.96 4.61
C THR A 162 -4.05 9.35 4.84
N VAL A 163 -4.20 8.49 5.85
CA VAL A 163 -5.49 7.88 6.25
C VAL A 163 -6.53 8.94 6.62
N LEU A 164 -6.13 9.96 7.39
CA LEU A 164 -7.03 11.07 7.72
C LEU A 164 -7.49 11.82 6.47
N GLY A 165 -6.61 11.96 5.48
CA GLY A 165 -6.95 12.54 4.18
C GLY A 165 -7.99 11.72 3.42
N PHE A 166 -7.89 10.38 3.39
CA PHE A 166 -8.94 9.52 2.82
C PHE A 166 -10.25 9.67 3.59
N ALA A 167 -10.20 9.61 4.92
CA ALA A 167 -11.39 9.71 5.76
C ALA A 167 -12.10 11.07 5.65
N ALA A 168 -11.37 12.14 5.30
CA ALA A 168 -11.92 13.47 5.09
C ALA A 168 -12.73 13.59 3.79
N THR A 169 -12.52 12.71 2.82
CA THR A 169 -13.31 12.69 1.57
C THR A 169 -14.74 12.18 1.77
N GLY A 170 -15.03 11.55 2.90
CA GLY A 170 -16.34 10.96 3.17
C GLY A 170 -16.59 9.65 2.41
N THR A 171 -15.55 9.01 1.86
CA THR A 171 -15.71 7.72 1.15
C THR A 171 -16.36 6.67 2.05
N GLU A 172 -17.32 5.93 1.50
CA GLU A 172 -17.95 4.77 2.16
C GLU A 172 -17.17 3.46 1.89
N ARG A 173 -16.24 3.49 0.93
CA ARG A 173 -15.42 2.33 0.58
C ARG A 173 -14.46 2.00 1.71
N PRO A 174 -14.27 0.70 2.04
CA PRO A 174 -13.31 0.28 3.06
C PRO A 174 -11.90 0.81 2.80
N ILE A 175 -11.32 1.49 3.80
CA ILE A 175 -9.95 2.01 3.75
C ILE A 175 -8.99 0.96 4.27
N ILE A 176 -7.86 0.79 3.57
CA ILE A 176 -6.73 -0.06 3.94
C ILE A 176 -5.60 0.82 4.47
N ALA A 177 -4.97 0.39 5.57
CA ALA A 177 -3.73 0.97 6.07
C ALA A 177 -2.75 -0.14 6.46
N LYS A 178 -1.56 -0.16 5.83
CA LYS A 178 -0.47 -1.10 6.12
C LYS A 178 0.82 -0.31 6.35
N GLY A 179 1.10 0.04 7.62
CA GLY A 179 2.24 0.85 8.02
C GLY A 179 3.54 0.05 8.13
N ASN A 180 4.67 0.72 7.88
CA ASN A 180 5.98 0.18 8.22
C ASN A 180 6.15 0.17 9.74
N ALA A 181 6.89 -0.80 10.26
CA ALA A 181 7.26 -0.84 11.67
C ALA A 181 8.40 0.17 11.96
N GLY A 182 8.06 1.46 11.93
CA GLY A 182 8.99 2.57 12.06
C GLY A 182 9.51 3.12 10.73
N ILE A 183 10.41 4.09 10.82
CA ILE A 183 11.06 4.71 9.66
C ILE A 183 12.26 3.85 9.26
N PRO A 184 12.43 3.50 7.97
CA PRO A 184 13.59 2.74 7.53
C PRO A 184 14.88 3.54 7.79
N LYS A 185 15.83 2.93 8.50
CA LYS A 185 17.17 3.47 8.77
C LYS A 185 18.22 2.56 8.15
N TYR A 186 19.14 3.15 7.41
CA TYR A 186 20.27 2.41 6.84
C TYR A 186 21.44 2.44 7.82
N HIS A 187 21.85 1.27 8.30
CA HIS A 187 22.98 1.10 9.21
C HIS A 187 23.70 -0.22 8.90
N ASP A 188 25.04 -0.18 8.86
CA ASP A 188 25.92 -1.34 8.60
C ASP A 188 25.54 -2.17 7.35
N GLY A 189 25.15 -1.52 6.26
CA GLY A 189 24.81 -2.20 5.01
C GLY A 189 23.41 -2.77 4.97
N HIS A 190 22.59 -2.61 6.01
CA HIS A 190 21.23 -3.15 6.13
C HIS A 190 20.20 -2.07 6.45
N ILE A 191 18.96 -2.32 6.04
CA ILE A 191 17.82 -1.50 6.43
C ILE A 191 17.27 -2.05 7.75
N HIS A 192 17.19 -1.18 8.76
CA HIS A 192 16.60 -1.46 10.06
C HIS A 192 15.31 -0.68 10.24
N TYR A 193 14.36 -1.30 10.94
CA TYR A 193 13.10 -0.70 11.34
C TYR A 193 13.05 -0.71 12.87
N ASP A 194 12.77 0.43 13.49
CA ASP A 194 12.80 0.62 14.95
C ASP A 194 11.41 0.72 15.60
N GLY A 195 10.37 0.46 14.83
CA GLY A 195 9.01 0.43 15.34
C GLY A 195 8.77 -0.78 16.23
N THR A 196 8.41 -0.52 17.50
CA THR A 196 8.14 -1.60 18.48
C THR A 196 6.74 -2.19 18.30
N PRO A 197 6.45 -3.39 18.85
CA PRO A 197 5.11 -3.94 18.89
C PRO A 197 4.09 -2.99 19.52
N GLU A 198 4.48 -2.22 20.56
CA GLU A 198 3.63 -1.25 21.25
C GLU A 198 3.29 -0.05 20.33
N LEU A 199 4.27 0.46 19.56
CA LEU A 199 4.05 1.52 18.58
C LEU A 199 3.05 1.06 17.52
N MET A 200 3.22 -0.16 17.00
CA MET A 200 2.32 -0.71 15.99
C MET A 200 0.92 -1.00 16.56
N ALA A 201 0.81 -1.33 17.85
CA ALA A 201 -0.47 -1.45 18.54
C ALA A 201 -1.20 -0.11 18.63
N GLU A 202 -0.50 0.99 19.00
CA GLU A 202 -1.07 2.34 19.00
C GLU A 202 -1.51 2.78 17.59
N TYR A 203 -0.66 2.52 16.58
CA TYR A 203 -1.02 2.78 15.18
C TYR A 203 -2.30 2.05 14.79
N ALA A 204 -2.42 0.76 15.10
CA ALA A 204 -3.60 -0.03 14.72
C ALA A 204 -4.90 0.52 15.35
N VAL A 205 -4.86 0.90 16.63
CA VAL A 205 -6.01 1.49 17.33
C VAL A 205 -6.40 2.83 16.68
N MET A 206 -5.42 3.70 16.40
CA MET A 206 -5.67 4.98 15.75
C MET A 206 -6.23 4.82 14.33
N ALA A 207 -5.72 3.86 13.56
CA ALA A 207 -6.22 3.55 12.22
C ALA A 207 -7.69 3.11 12.28
N ARG A 208 -8.06 2.21 13.20
CA ARG A 208 -9.47 1.82 13.45
C ARG A 208 -10.32 3.02 13.81
N ASP A 209 -9.84 3.88 14.72
CA ASP A 209 -10.57 5.04 15.22
C ASP A 209 -10.73 6.13 14.15
N ALA A 210 -9.80 6.19 13.18
CA ALA A 210 -9.92 7.02 11.97
C ALA A 210 -10.90 6.44 10.93
N GLY A 211 -11.38 5.20 11.09
CA GLY A 211 -12.35 4.58 10.17
C GLY A 211 -11.76 3.52 9.23
N VAL A 212 -10.48 3.18 9.38
CA VAL A 212 -9.86 2.10 8.59
C VAL A 212 -10.52 0.76 8.90
N ARG A 213 -10.74 -0.05 7.87
CA ARG A 213 -11.40 -1.36 7.96
C ARG A 213 -10.44 -2.52 7.81
N ILE A 214 -9.34 -2.34 7.09
CA ILE A 214 -8.31 -3.35 6.91
C ILE A 214 -6.99 -2.76 7.39
N ILE A 215 -6.47 -3.32 8.50
CA ILE A 215 -5.29 -2.81 9.19
C ILE A 215 -4.23 -3.88 9.20
N GLY A 216 -3.01 -3.49 8.84
CA GLY A 216 -1.89 -4.41 8.80
C GLY A 216 -0.55 -3.69 8.88
N GLY A 217 0.50 -4.47 8.76
CA GLY A 217 1.86 -3.98 8.65
C GLY A 217 2.43 -4.13 7.24
N CYS A 218 3.52 -3.41 6.97
CA CYS A 218 4.32 -3.52 5.76
C CYS A 218 5.78 -3.81 6.14
N CYS A 219 6.74 -3.07 5.63
CA CYS A 219 8.15 -3.32 5.87
C CYS A 219 8.51 -3.27 7.38
N GLY A 220 9.40 -4.16 7.80
CA GLY A 220 9.83 -4.29 9.20
C GLY A 220 8.80 -4.93 10.15
N THR A 221 7.59 -5.22 9.69
CA THR A 221 6.56 -5.84 10.53
C THR A 221 6.80 -7.33 10.69
N MET A 222 6.88 -7.78 11.94
CA MET A 222 7.09 -9.16 12.34
C MET A 222 5.84 -9.72 13.05
N PRO A 223 5.75 -11.04 13.30
CA PRO A 223 4.59 -11.66 13.94
C PRO A 223 4.23 -11.06 15.31
N GLU A 224 5.21 -10.63 16.11
CA GLU A 224 4.98 -9.97 17.40
C GLU A 224 4.25 -8.64 17.26
N HIS A 225 4.57 -7.85 16.22
CA HIS A 225 3.85 -6.60 15.92
C HIS A 225 2.39 -6.88 15.61
N LEU A 226 2.10 -7.86 14.74
CA LEU A 226 0.74 -8.24 14.38
C LEU A 226 -0.05 -8.76 15.58
N ARG A 227 0.60 -9.52 16.48
CA ARG A 227 -0.03 -9.98 17.71
C ARG A 227 -0.39 -8.82 18.63
N ALA A 228 0.52 -7.86 18.82
CA ALA A 228 0.27 -6.67 19.63
C ALA A 228 -0.86 -5.81 19.05
N MET A 229 -0.85 -5.57 17.73
CA MET A 229 -1.93 -4.88 17.01
C MET A 229 -3.28 -5.56 17.25
N ARG A 230 -3.35 -6.88 17.08
CA ARG A 230 -4.58 -7.66 17.28
C ARG A 230 -5.09 -7.55 18.71
N VAL A 231 -4.24 -7.79 19.70
CA VAL A 231 -4.59 -7.67 21.11
C VAL A 231 -5.14 -6.27 21.43
N ALA A 232 -4.48 -5.23 20.95
CA ALA A 232 -4.93 -3.86 21.17
C ALA A 232 -6.30 -3.56 20.51
N LEU A 233 -6.53 -4.04 19.29
CA LEU A 233 -7.80 -3.87 18.58
C LEU A 233 -8.96 -4.60 19.25
N GLU A 234 -8.71 -5.77 19.85
CA GLU A 234 -9.71 -6.59 20.56
C GLU A 234 -9.99 -6.09 21.97
N SER A 235 -8.99 -5.58 22.67
CA SER A 235 -9.10 -5.18 24.09
C SER A 235 -9.49 -3.71 24.31
N ARG A 236 -9.20 -2.83 23.36
CA ARG A 236 -9.47 -1.39 23.51
C ARG A 236 -10.76 -1.00 22.80
N PRO A 237 -11.68 -0.27 23.45
CA PRO A 237 -12.91 0.21 22.83
C PRO A 237 -12.56 1.17 21.68
N LYS A 238 -13.50 1.32 20.74
CA LYS A 238 -13.37 2.31 19.66
C LYS A 238 -13.40 3.72 20.26
N GLY A 239 -12.40 4.53 19.90
CA GLY A 239 -12.26 5.91 20.31
C GLY A 239 -12.71 6.91 19.24
N ASN A 240 -12.43 8.18 19.50
CA ASN A 240 -12.62 9.26 18.54
C ASN A 240 -11.49 9.24 17.48
N ARG A 241 -11.77 9.82 16.32
CA ARG A 241 -10.75 10.04 15.28
C ARG A 241 -9.58 10.82 15.87
N PRO A 242 -8.33 10.35 15.74
CA PRO A 242 -7.17 11.04 16.31
C PRO A 242 -6.92 12.37 15.58
N SER A 243 -6.43 13.36 16.32
CA SER A 243 -5.88 14.59 15.73
C SER A 243 -4.41 14.37 15.32
N LEU A 244 -3.86 15.31 14.53
CA LEU A 244 -2.43 15.26 14.11
C LEU A 244 -1.49 15.33 15.31
N GLU A 245 -1.82 16.12 16.34
CA GLU A 245 -1.04 16.25 17.58
C GLU A 245 -1.00 14.91 18.34
N VAL A 246 -2.11 14.20 18.42
CA VAL A 246 -2.19 12.88 19.07
C VAL A 246 -1.37 11.85 18.29
N ILE A 247 -1.42 11.88 16.96
CA ILE A 247 -0.62 11.01 16.10
C ILE A 247 0.87 11.26 16.34
N GLN A 248 1.32 12.52 16.30
CA GLN A 248 2.72 12.87 16.54
C GLN A 248 3.19 12.47 17.95
N ALA A 249 2.38 12.71 18.97
CA ALA A 249 2.72 12.38 20.34
C ALA A 249 2.92 10.86 20.57
N LYS A 250 2.16 10.02 19.84
CA LYS A 250 2.17 8.58 20.06
C LYS A 250 2.99 7.78 19.04
N LEU A 251 3.04 8.22 17.79
CA LEU A 251 3.71 7.50 16.71
C LEU A 251 5.01 8.16 16.24
N GLY A 252 5.34 9.33 16.77
CA GLY A 252 6.52 10.12 16.37
C GLY A 252 6.20 11.21 15.35
N GLY A 253 7.18 12.10 15.14
CA GLY A 253 7.04 13.23 14.22
C GLY A 253 6.80 12.81 12.78
N PHE A 254 6.17 13.71 12.00
CA PHE A 254 6.03 13.52 10.56
C PHE A 254 7.37 13.77 9.86
N SER A 255 7.60 13.06 8.77
CA SER A 255 8.82 13.21 7.94
C SER A 255 8.87 14.55 7.19
N SER A 256 7.73 15.20 7.00
CA SER A 256 7.59 16.48 6.31
C SER A 256 6.53 17.35 6.98
N ALA A 257 6.72 18.68 6.92
CA ALA A 257 5.69 19.63 7.33
C ALA A 257 4.46 19.62 6.39
N SER A 258 4.64 19.28 5.12
CA SER A 258 3.54 19.16 4.14
C SER A 258 2.73 17.90 4.40
N ASP A 259 1.41 18.02 4.29
CA ASP A 259 0.44 16.92 4.30
C ASP A 259 0.05 16.45 2.89
N GLY A 260 0.68 17.02 1.88
CA GLY A 260 0.41 16.74 0.48
C GLY A 260 -0.78 17.51 -0.11
N THR A 261 -1.49 18.32 0.68
CA THR A 261 -2.70 19.04 0.23
C THR A 261 -2.43 20.47 -0.25
N GLY A 262 -1.29 21.06 0.16
CA GLY A 262 -0.91 22.43 -0.25
C GLY A 262 -0.29 22.49 -1.66
N ASP A 263 -0.42 23.68 -2.28
CA ASP A 263 0.28 24.04 -3.54
C ASP A 263 1.76 24.35 -3.25
N ASP A 264 2.54 23.37 -2.82
CA ASP A 264 3.97 23.53 -2.51
C ASP A 264 4.86 23.80 -3.75
N ALA A 265 4.30 23.97 -4.92
CA ALA A 265 5.02 24.33 -6.15
C ALA A 265 5.73 25.71 -6.09
N GLY A 266 5.50 26.50 -5.03
CA GLY A 266 6.04 27.86 -4.88
C GLY A 266 7.17 28.06 -3.86
N ALA A 267 7.34 27.18 -2.87
CA ALA A 267 8.26 27.42 -1.75
C ALA A 267 9.75 27.29 -2.11
N GLY A 268 10.10 26.50 -3.11
CA GLY A 268 11.51 26.30 -3.54
C GLY A 268 12.12 27.41 -4.38
N ARG A 269 11.34 28.43 -4.80
CA ARG A 269 11.81 29.48 -5.73
C ARG A 269 12.17 30.82 -5.07
N ARG A 270 11.86 31.02 -3.80
CA ARG A 270 12.08 32.32 -3.10
C ARG A 270 13.45 32.50 -2.45
N GLU A 271 14.20 31.46 -2.13
CA GLU A 271 15.49 31.61 -1.43
C GLU A 271 16.72 31.81 -2.32
N ARG A 272 16.61 31.71 -3.64
CA ARG A 272 17.77 31.89 -4.56
C ARG A 272 17.92 33.31 -5.14
N ARG A 273 17.11 34.30 -4.76
CA ARG A 273 17.19 35.69 -5.28
C ARG A 273 17.84 36.69 -4.34
N GLY A 274 18.40 36.28 -3.20
CA GLY A 274 18.94 37.17 -2.16
C GLY A 274 20.46 37.20 -1.99
N ARG A 275 21.28 36.72 -2.94
CA ARG A 275 22.74 36.85 -2.85
C ARG A 275 23.38 37.13 -4.23
N ARG A 276 23.25 38.33 -4.70
CA ARG A 276 24.18 39.04 -5.60
C ARG A 276 23.89 40.53 -5.42
N GLY A 277 24.69 41.19 -4.61
CA GLY A 277 24.90 42.57 -4.43
C GLY A 277 26.29 42.75 -3.83
#